data_b7fb9022f202c65789b3795145d80e7f
#
_entry.id   b7fb9022f202c65789b3795145d80e7f
#
_cell.length_a   1.000
_cell.length_b   1.000
_cell.length_c   1.000
_cell.angle_alpha   90.00
_cell.angle_beta   90.00
_cell.angle_gamma   90.00
#
_symmetry.space_group_name_H-M   'P 1'
#
loop_
_entity.id
_entity.type
_entity.pdbx_description
1 polymer ?
#
loop_
_entity_poly.entity_id
_entity_poly.type
_entity_poly.pdbx_seq_one_letter_code
_entity_poly.pdbx_strand_id
1 'polypeptide(L)'
;MNSSDKTISEFLIHISEEKGFSKHTIAAYKYDLNCFLSFLMEYDTNIAMDLNKVDRSCIRHFLAKELENALSSKTTARRLASIKSFFKYLKQTGKVEDNPSIHVKTPKVEKKIPTFIQENKINELMNMPDKTTMIGKRDHAMLELFYATGIRLSELVGLNIGSVDHSNNLIKVLGKGNKERIIPFGDNAKDAIDTYLNLSLIHI
;
A
#
# COMPACT_ATOMS: atom_id res chain seq x y z
N MET A 1 17.03 21.14 -10.92
CA MET A 1 16.97 19.77 -10.37
C MET A 1 18.27 19.53 -9.66
N ASN A 2 18.26 19.41 -8.34
CA ASN A 2 19.48 19.20 -7.55
C ASN A 2 20.06 17.81 -7.83
N SER A 3 21.38 17.64 -7.59
CA SER A 3 22.05 16.33 -7.73
C SER A 3 21.32 15.22 -6.97
N SER A 4 20.84 15.52 -5.76
CA SER A 4 20.11 14.59 -4.91
C SER A 4 18.74 14.19 -5.48
N ASP A 5 18.01 15.10 -6.15
CA ASP A 5 16.74 14.80 -6.82
C ASP A 5 16.95 13.81 -7.97
N LYS A 6 18.02 13.99 -8.75
CA LYS A 6 18.40 13.07 -9.82
C LYS A 6 18.69 11.68 -9.25
N THR A 7 19.43 11.61 -8.17
CA THR A 7 19.80 10.37 -7.51
C THR A 7 18.58 9.62 -6.94
N ILE A 8 17.60 10.34 -6.37
CA ILE A 8 16.32 9.75 -5.96
C ILE A 8 15.58 9.18 -7.17
N SER A 9 15.55 9.93 -8.29
CA SER A 9 14.85 9.44 -9.50
C SER A 9 15.49 8.16 -10.05
N GLU A 10 16.80 8.06 -10.07
CA GLU A 10 17.52 6.84 -10.48
C GLU A 10 17.23 5.65 -9.54
N PHE A 11 17.19 5.89 -8.24
CA PHE A 11 16.77 4.87 -7.27
C PHE A 11 15.33 4.39 -7.50
N LEU A 12 14.40 5.31 -7.79
CA LEU A 12 13.00 4.96 -8.05
C LEU A 12 12.85 4.13 -9.33
N ILE A 13 13.64 4.41 -10.36
CA ILE A 13 13.71 3.59 -11.58
C ILE A 13 14.24 2.19 -11.24
N HIS A 14 15.34 2.08 -10.50
CA HIS A 14 15.90 0.81 -10.06
C HIS A 14 14.90 -0.07 -9.30
N ILE A 15 14.16 0.48 -8.32
CA ILE A 15 13.16 -0.30 -7.58
C ILE A 15 11.92 -0.64 -8.41
N SER A 16 11.63 0.15 -9.45
CA SER A 16 10.56 -0.13 -10.40
C SER A 16 10.92 -1.28 -11.33
N GLU A 17 12.05 -1.18 -12.01
CA GLU A 17 12.45 -2.06 -13.10
C GLU A 17 13.11 -3.34 -12.61
N GLU A 18 14.06 -3.24 -11.68
CA GLU A 18 14.82 -4.40 -11.21
C GLU A 18 14.16 -5.13 -10.03
N LYS A 19 13.42 -4.40 -9.17
CA LYS A 19 12.76 -5.01 -8.00
C LYS A 19 11.28 -5.28 -8.21
N GLY A 20 10.69 -4.78 -9.29
CA GLY A 20 9.27 -4.98 -9.61
C GLY A 20 8.30 -4.41 -8.56
N PHE A 21 8.66 -3.30 -7.91
CA PHE A 21 7.81 -2.69 -6.89
C PHE A 21 6.56 -2.08 -7.53
N SER A 22 5.42 -2.18 -6.81
CA SER A 22 4.16 -1.59 -7.29
C SER A 22 4.23 -0.07 -7.38
N LYS A 23 3.42 0.53 -8.27
CA LYS A 23 3.30 1.99 -8.41
C LYS A 23 3.03 2.69 -7.08
N HIS A 24 2.19 2.11 -6.21
CA HIS A 24 1.91 2.65 -4.87
C HIS A 24 3.13 2.61 -3.96
N THR A 25 3.93 1.55 -4.03
CA THR A 25 5.17 1.44 -3.25
C THR A 25 6.17 2.48 -3.71
N ILE A 26 6.36 2.64 -5.03
CA ILE A 26 7.26 3.65 -5.61
C ILE A 26 6.83 5.06 -5.21
N ALA A 27 5.53 5.39 -5.27
CA ALA A 27 5.00 6.67 -4.83
C ALA A 27 5.27 6.93 -3.34
N ALA A 28 5.11 5.91 -2.49
CA ALA A 28 5.41 6.01 -1.07
C ALA A 28 6.91 6.28 -0.81
N TYR A 29 7.80 5.56 -1.50
CA TYR A 29 9.24 5.79 -1.41
C TYR A 29 9.62 7.20 -1.88
N LYS A 30 9.08 7.65 -3.01
CA LYS A 30 9.28 9.01 -3.51
C LYS A 30 8.90 10.06 -2.49
N TYR A 31 7.70 9.91 -1.91
CA TYR A 31 7.21 10.84 -0.89
C TYR A 31 8.13 10.87 0.34
N ASP A 32 8.51 9.69 0.87
CA ASP A 32 9.35 9.57 2.06
C ASP A 32 10.73 10.18 1.86
N LEU A 33 11.36 9.92 0.71
CA LEU A 33 12.68 10.45 0.38
C LEU A 33 12.65 11.95 0.13
N ASN A 34 11.58 12.48 -0.47
CA ASN A 34 11.41 13.91 -0.62
C ASN A 34 11.25 14.61 0.74
N CYS A 35 10.50 14.02 1.69
CA CYS A 35 10.43 14.55 3.05
C CYS A 35 11.82 14.58 3.73
N PHE A 36 12.61 13.53 3.54
CA PHE A 36 13.98 13.50 4.07
C PHE A 36 14.89 14.54 3.42
N LEU A 37 14.82 14.69 2.10
CA LEU A 37 15.60 15.68 1.38
C LEU A 37 15.22 17.12 1.78
N SER A 38 13.92 17.41 1.91
CA SER A 38 13.44 18.70 2.41
C SER A 38 13.97 19.01 3.80
N PHE A 39 13.97 17.99 4.69
CA PHE A 39 14.60 18.13 6.02
C PHE A 39 16.09 18.45 5.93
N LEU A 40 16.84 17.75 5.06
CA LEU A 40 18.28 18.01 4.90
C LEU A 40 18.54 19.42 4.39
N MET A 41 17.70 19.94 3.48
CA MET A 41 17.81 21.32 2.98
C MET A 41 17.62 22.38 4.08
N GLU A 42 16.73 22.12 5.04
CA GLU A 42 16.53 22.98 6.20
C GLU A 42 17.64 22.80 7.26
N TYR A 43 18.15 21.58 7.40
CA TYR A 43 19.13 21.22 8.41
C TYR A 43 20.53 21.72 8.05
N ASP A 44 21.03 21.42 6.86
CA ASP A 44 22.27 21.91 6.26
C ASP A 44 22.25 21.69 4.74
N THR A 45 22.26 22.78 4.00
CA THR A 45 22.23 22.77 2.53
C THR A 45 23.43 22.02 1.93
N ASN A 46 24.62 22.08 2.56
CA ASN A 46 25.80 21.38 2.08
C ASN A 46 25.64 19.84 2.21
N ILE A 47 24.95 19.38 3.26
CA ILE A 47 24.62 17.97 3.45
C ILE A 47 23.56 17.53 2.41
N ALA A 48 22.59 18.38 2.15
CA ALA A 48 21.56 18.10 1.14
C ALA A 48 22.12 18.01 -0.29
N MET A 49 23.19 18.75 -0.58
CA MET A 49 23.85 18.76 -1.89
C MET A 49 24.80 17.57 -2.09
N ASP A 50 25.36 17.03 -1.00
CA ASP A 50 26.32 15.93 -1.01
C ASP A 50 25.92 14.84 0.00
N LEU A 51 25.29 13.78 -0.51
CA LEU A 51 24.80 12.68 0.32
C LEU A 51 25.89 11.89 1.05
N ASN A 52 27.18 12.04 0.69
CA ASN A 52 28.31 11.48 1.47
C ASN A 52 28.45 12.13 2.84
N LYS A 53 27.96 13.36 2.99
CA LYS A 53 28.00 14.10 4.26
C LYS A 53 26.87 13.73 5.22
N VAL A 54 25.88 12.96 4.75
CA VAL A 54 24.80 12.47 5.62
C VAL A 54 25.37 11.46 6.58
N ASP A 55 25.29 11.76 7.86
CA ASP A 55 25.71 10.87 8.93
C ASP A 55 24.49 10.24 9.66
N ARG A 56 24.80 9.36 10.61
CA ARG A 56 23.78 8.74 11.48
C ARG A 56 23.00 9.79 12.28
N SER A 57 23.64 10.91 12.66
CA SER A 57 23.02 11.95 13.48
C SER A 57 21.95 12.69 12.69
N CYS A 58 22.23 13.03 11.43
CA CYS A 58 21.25 13.63 10.53
C CYS A 58 19.97 12.80 10.41
N ILE A 59 20.11 11.48 10.22
CA ILE A 59 18.94 10.58 10.12
C ILE A 59 18.18 10.54 11.46
N ARG A 60 18.87 10.52 12.59
CA ARG A 60 18.22 10.54 13.91
C ARG A 60 17.47 11.84 14.17
N HIS A 61 18.05 13.00 13.81
CA HIS A 61 17.38 14.30 13.93
C HIS A 61 16.12 14.36 13.05
N PHE A 62 16.19 13.84 11.81
CA PHE A 62 15.01 13.71 10.99
C PHE A 62 13.89 12.92 11.69
N LEU A 63 14.22 11.73 12.22
CA LEU A 63 13.23 10.89 12.90
C LEU A 63 12.67 11.56 14.17
N ALA A 64 13.49 12.31 14.90
CA ALA A 64 13.04 13.08 16.08
C ALA A 64 12.06 14.19 15.68
N LYS A 65 12.42 14.99 14.65
CA LYS A 65 11.53 16.03 14.10
C LYS A 65 10.20 15.47 13.63
N GLU A 66 10.19 14.28 12.99
CA GLU A 66 8.97 13.61 12.57
C GLU A 66 8.06 13.26 13.75
N LEU A 67 8.63 12.78 14.86
CA LEU A 67 7.87 12.45 16.07
C LEU A 67 7.39 13.71 16.80
N GLU A 68 8.18 14.78 16.83
CA GLU A 68 7.79 16.11 17.35
C GLU A 68 6.60 16.70 16.56
N ASN A 69 6.56 16.47 15.24
CA ASN A 69 5.43 16.83 14.37
C ASN A 69 4.23 15.89 14.52
N ALA A 70 4.16 15.09 15.59
CA ALA A 70 3.07 14.17 15.90
C ALA A 70 2.82 13.07 14.87
N LEU A 71 3.80 12.75 14.00
CA LEU A 71 3.68 11.59 13.12
C LEU A 71 3.74 10.29 13.93
N SER A 72 2.94 9.31 13.51
CA SER A 72 2.92 8.02 14.19
C SER A 72 4.26 7.28 14.09
N SER A 73 4.63 6.54 15.14
CA SER A 73 5.82 5.68 15.12
C SER A 73 5.83 4.70 13.93
N LYS A 74 4.65 4.29 13.44
CA LYS A 74 4.51 3.44 12.25
C LYS A 74 4.95 4.17 10.97
N THR A 75 4.55 5.43 10.83
CA THR A 75 4.93 6.26 9.68
C THR A 75 6.42 6.56 9.70
N THR A 76 6.96 6.95 10.86
CA THR A 76 8.39 7.23 11.04
C THR A 76 9.25 5.99 10.78
N ALA A 77 8.81 4.80 11.25
CA ALA A 77 9.49 3.54 10.95
C ALA A 77 9.49 3.20 9.45
N ARG A 78 8.38 3.46 8.73
CA ARG A 78 8.29 3.28 7.28
C ARG A 78 9.24 4.22 6.54
N ARG A 79 9.29 5.50 6.93
CA ARG A 79 10.23 6.49 6.34
C ARG A 79 11.68 6.08 6.54
N LEU A 80 12.03 5.60 7.73
CA LEU A 80 13.37 5.04 7.98
C LEU A 80 13.66 3.84 7.08
N ALA A 81 12.70 2.96 6.83
CA ALA A 81 12.88 1.83 5.92
C ALA A 81 13.16 2.30 4.48
N SER A 82 12.47 3.35 4.02
CA SER A 82 12.73 3.98 2.72
C SER A 82 14.15 4.57 2.64
N ILE A 83 14.59 5.29 3.68
CA ILE A 83 15.95 5.84 3.78
C ILE A 83 17.00 4.72 3.78
N LYS A 84 16.78 3.65 4.56
CA LYS A 84 17.69 2.49 4.59
C LYS A 84 17.84 1.83 3.23
N SER A 85 16.75 1.65 2.51
CA SER A 85 16.75 1.08 1.16
C SER A 85 17.49 1.99 0.17
N PHE A 86 17.29 3.30 0.27
CA PHE A 86 17.97 4.29 -0.57
C PHE A 86 19.48 4.31 -0.33
N PHE A 87 19.96 4.43 0.91
CA PHE A 87 21.40 4.42 1.21
C PHE A 87 22.05 3.07 0.92
N LYS A 88 21.30 1.96 1.02
CA LYS A 88 21.79 0.67 0.55
C LYS A 88 22.08 0.68 -0.95
N TYR A 89 21.14 1.23 -1.75
CA TYR A 89 21.34 1.39 -3.19
C TYR A 89 22.51 2.30 -3.50
N LEU A 90 22.62 3.46 -2.84
CA LEU A 90 23.72 4.41 -3.05
C LEU A 90 25.09 3.77 -2.80
N LYS A 91 25.22 3.00 -1.73
CA LYS A 91 26.47 2.27 -1.43
C LYS A 91 26.76 1.20 -2.48
N GLN A 92 25.75 0.45 -2.92
CA GLN A 92 25.91 -0.59 -3.95
C GLN A 92 26.31 -0.02 -5.32
N THR A 93 25.88 1.18 -5.64
CA THR A 93 26.23 1.89 -6.90
C THR A 93 27.44 2.80 -6.80
N GLY A 94 28.15 2.79 -5.66
CA GLY A 94 29.36 3.61 -5.44
C GLY A 94 29.09 5.12 -5.36
N LYS A 95 27.84 5.54 -5.14
CA LYS A 95 27.45 6.94 -5.01
C LYS A 95 27.71 7.53 -3.62
N VAL A 96 27.86 6.67 -2.63
CA VAL A 96 28.32 7.02 -1.28
C VAL A 96 29.34 5.98 -0.81
N GLU A 97 30.31 6.43 -0.01
CA GLU A 97 31.37 5.57 0.53
C GLU A 97 30.80 4.63 1.61
N ASP A 98 29.94 5.17 2.48
CA ASP A 98 29.33 4.45 3.58
C ASP A 98 27.81 4.60 3.64
N ASN A 99 27.17 3.65 4.35
CA ASN A 99 25.74 3.69 4.58
C ASN A 99 25.44 4.15 6.02
N PRO A 100 25.07 5.41 6.25
CA PRO A 100 24.85 5.97 7.59
C PRO A 100 23.61 5.38 8.30
N SER A 101 22.73 4.72 7.54
CA SER A 101 21.45 4.23 8.07
C SER A 101 21.53 2.86 8.75
N ILE A 102 22.63 2.12 8.61
CA ILE A 102 22.75 0.73 9.09
C ILE A 102 22.45 0.64 10.58
N HIS A 103 23.08 1.49 11.38
CA HIS A 103 23.00 1.46 12.84
C HIS A 103 21.89 2.34 13.43
N VAL A 104 21.01 2.88 12.59
CA VAL A 104 19.84 3.65 13.06
C VAL A 104 18.76 2.69 13.52
N LYS A 105 18.41 2.75 14.81
CA LYS A 105 17.37 1.93 15.41
C LYS A 105 16.00 2.36 14.90
N THR A 106 15.19 1.39 14.49
CA THR A 106 13.79 1.64 14.10
C THR A 106 12.95 1.97 15.33
N PRO A 107 12.11 3.02 15.30
CA PRO A 107 11.17 3.30 16.38
C PRO A 107 10.32 2.08 16.72
N LYS A 108 10.04 1.86 17.98
CA LYS A 108 9.14 0.80 18.41
C LYS A 108 7.72 1.13 17.95
N VAL A 109 7.13 0.21 17.20
CA VAL A 109 5.74 0.30 16.74
C VAL A 109 4.90 -0.62 17.62
N GLU A 110 3.92 -0.06 18.30
CA GLU A 110 2.95 -0.86 19.05
C GLU A 110 2.15 -1.72 18.11
N LYS A 111 2.13 -3.02 18.38
CA LYS A 111 1.24 -3.95 17.67
C LYS A 111 -0.15 -3.85 18.26
N LYS A 112 -1.00 -3.03 17.66
CA LYS A 112 -2.42 -3.02 18.02
C LYS A 112 -3.05 -4.34 17.58
N ILE A 113 -3.73 -5.01 18.51
CA ILE A 113 -4.53 -6.19 18.18
C ILE A 113 -5.68 -5.71 17.29
N PRO A 114 -5.91 -6.33 16.12
CA PRO A 114 -7.04 -5.98 15.28
C PRO A 114 -8.35 -6.13 16.06
N THR A 115 -9.21 -5.12 15.99
CA THR A 115 -10.58 -5.25 16.47
C THR A 115 -11.36 -6.10 15.49
N PHE A 116 -12.12 -7.07 16.01
CA PHE A 116 -13.05 -7.86 15.20
C PHE A 116 -14.45 -7.25 15.28
N ILE A 117 -15.20 -7.44 14.22
CA ILE A 117 -16.62 -7.04 14.17
C ILE A 117 -17.42 -8.21 14.71
N GLN A 118 -18.34 -7.93 15.62
CA GLN A 118 -19.25 -8.96 16.16
C GLN A 118 -20.21 -9.45 15.07
N GLU A 119 -20.61 -10.71 15.13
CA GLU A 119 -21.45 -11.35 14.11
C GLU A 119 -22.78 -10.63 13.87
N ASN A 120 -23.43 -10.15 14.94
CA ASN A 120 -24.66 -9.36 14.83
C ASN A 120 -24.44 -8.06 14.02
N LYS A 121 -23.28 -7.40 14.19
CA LYS A 121 -22.92 -6.21 13.44
C LYS A 121 -22.61 -6.48 11.97
N ILE A 122 -22.09 -7.68 11.68
CA ILE A 122 -21.91 -8.12 10.30
C ILE A 122 -23.27 -8.29 9.63
N ASN A 123 -24.22 -8.94 10.30
CA ASN A 123 -25.58 -9.12 9.77
C ASN A 123 -26.31 -7.78 9.55
N GLU A 124 -26.14 -6.82 10.46
CA GLU A 124 -26.64 -5.46 10.26
C GLU A 124 -26.03 -4.84 9.00
N LEU A 125 -24.71 -4.91 8.83
CA LEU A 125 -23.99 -4.36 7.68
C LEU A 125 -24.45 -4.97 6.35
N MET A 126 -24.64 -6.29 6.30
CA MET A 126 -25.09 -7.01 5.10
C MET A 126 -26.52 -6.62 4.67
N ASN A 127 -27.33 -6.15 5.61
CA ASN A 127 -28.70 -5.71 5.36
C ASN A 127 -28.87 -4.19 5.16
N MET A 128 -27.78 -3.40 5.25
CA MET A 128 -27.85 -1.96 5.02
C MET A 128 -28.15 -1.54 3.58
N PRO A 129 -27.63 -2.22 2.53
CA PRO A 129 -27.92 -1.83 1.16
C PRO A 129 -29.39 -2.00 0.80
N ASP A 130 -29.99 -0.97 0.20
CA ASP A 130 -31.38 -1.03 -0.32
C ASP A 130 -31.44 -1.93 -1.56
N LYS A 131 -31.82 -3.18 -1.36
CA LYS A 131 -31.91 -4.21 -2.41
C LYS A 131 -33.01 -3.95 -3.46
N THR A 132 -33.78 -2.87 -3.35
CA THR A 132 -34.76 -2.46 -4.38
C THR A 132 -34.06 -1.66 -5.49
N THR A 133 -32.94 -1.02 -5.19
CA THR A 133 -32.17 -0.22 -6.14
C THR A 133 -31.02 -0.99 -6.79
N MET A 134 -30.61 -0.60 -7.99
CA MET A 134 -29.47 -1.20 -8.67
C MET A 134 -28.15 -1.02 -7.89
N ILE A 135 -27.94 0.18 -7.32
CA ILE A 135 -26.78 0.49 -6.51
C ILE A 135 -26.76 -0.39 -5.25
N GLY A 136 -27.89 -0.51 -4.56
CA GLY A 136 -27.96 -1.34 -3.36
C GLY A 136 -27.78 -2.83 -3.64
N LYS A 137 -28.24 -3.35 -4.79
CA LYS A 137 -27.95 -4.74 -5.20
C LYS A 137 -26.46 -4.94 -5.49
N ARG A 138 -25.82 -3.99 -6.17
CA ARG A 138 -24.36 -4.00 -6.36
C ARG A 138 -23.62 -4.04 -5.04
N ASP A 139 -23.97 -3.13 -4.15
CA ASP A 139 -23.29 -2.99 -2.85
C ASP A 139 -23.50 -4.23 -1.98
N HIS A 140 -24.70 -4.82 -2.03
CA HIS A 140 -24.97 -6.10 -1.36
C HIS A 140 -24.12 -7.24 -1.94
N ALA A 141 -24.04 -7.38 -3.27
CA ALA A 141 -23.20 -8.38 -3.92
C ALA A 141 -21.71 -8.21 -3.57
N MET A 142 -21.24 -6.95 -3.49
CA MET A 142 -19.87 -6.65 -3.06
C MET A 142 -19.63 -7.07 -1.61
N LEU A 143 -20.54 -6.80 -0.70
CA LEU A 143 -20.43 -7.17 0.71
C LEU A 143 -20.44 -8.70 0.89
N GLU A 144 -21.39 -9.40 0.26
CA GLU A 144 -21.48 -10.87 0.30
C GLU A 144 -20.21 -11.52 -0.24
N LEU A 145 -19.70 -11.04 -1.38
CA LEU A 145 -18.48 -11.58 -1.96
C LEU A 145 -17.25 -11.30 -1.07
N PHE A 146 -17.18 -10.11 -0.47
CA PHE A 146 -16.11 -9.73 0.46
C PHE A 146 -16.10 -10.64 1.69
N TYR A 147 -17.26 -10.87 2.26
CA TYR A 147 -17.43 -11.71 3.45
C TYR A 147 -17.11 -13.19 3.16
N ALA A 148 -17.63 -13.71 2.05
CA ALA A 148 -17.43 -15.10 1.67
C ALA A 148 -15.97 -15.44 1.31
N THR A 149 -15.22 -14.49 0.75
CA THR A 149 -13.92 -14.79 0.13
C THR A 149 -12.72 -14.14 0.81
N GLY A 150 -12.93 -13.11 1.59
CA GLY A 150 -11.83 -12.33 2.22
C GLY A 150 -10.85 -11.71 1.21
N ILE A 151 -11.28 -11.45 -0.02
CA ILE A 151 -10.45 -10.77 -1.03
C ILE A 151 -10.12 -9.34 -0.60
N ARG A 152 -9.05 -8.76 -1.15
CA ARG A 152 -8.69 -7.37 -0.88
C ARG A 152 -9.61 -6.41 -1.63
N LEU A 153 -9.81 -5.19 -1.09
CA LEU A 153 -10.60 -4.16 -1.77
C LEU A 153 -10.13 -3.91 -3.21
N SER A 154 -8.83 -3.85 -3.44
CA SER A 154 -8.27 -3.66 -4.79
C SER A 154 -8.54 -4.85 -5.73
N GLU A 155 -8.64 -6.06 -5.20
CA GLU A 155 -9.00 -7.25 -5.96
C GLU A 155 -10.48 -7.23 -6.32
N LEU A 156 -11.35 -6.83 -5.37
CA LEU A 156 -12.78 -6.67 -5.63
C LEU A 156 -13.06 -5.61 -6.71
N VAL A 157 -12.44 -4.43 -6.59
CA VAL A 157 -12.61 -3.33 -7.58
C VAL A 157 -12.08 -3.71 -8.96
N GLY A 158 -11.09 -4.59 -9.02
CA GLY A 158 -10.51 -5.10 -10.27
C GLY A 158 -11.24 -6.29 -10.89
N LEU A 159 -12.33 -6.80 -10.27
CA LEU A 159 -13.09 -7.90 -10.83
C LEU A 159 -13.85 -7.49 -12.10
N ASN A 160 -13.83 -8.36 -13.06
CA ASN A 160 -14.66 -8.28 -14.27
C ASN A 160 -15.66 -9.43 -14.30
N ILE A 161 -16.70 -9.33 -15.08
CA ILE A 161 -17.70 -10.40 -15.25
C ILE A 161 -17.03 -11.74 -15.61
N GLY A 162 -16.04 -11.71 -16.51
CA GLY A 162 -15.27 -12.90 -16.90
C GLY A 162 -14.36 -13.48 -15.82
N SER A 163 -14.24 -12.79 -14.67
CA SER A 163 -13.51 -13.31 -13.51
C SER A 163 -14.36 -14.21 -12.60
N VAL A 164 -15.66 -14.30 -12.88
CA VAL A 164 -16.62 -15.08 -12.08
C VAL A 164 -17.04 -16.32 -12.86
N ASP A 165 -16.74 -17.48 -12.33
CA ASP A 165 -17.25 -18.76 -12.82
C ASP A 165 -18.51 -19.13 -12.02
N HIS A 166 -19.67 -18.81 -12.56
CA HIS A 166 -20.98 -19.05 -11.95
C HIS A 166 -21.30 -20.55 -11.84
N SER A 167 -20.75 -21.37 -12.74
CA SER A 167 -21.04 -22.81 -12.77
C SER A 167 -20.38 -23.54 -11.60
N ASN A 168 -19.17 -23.11 -11.23
CA ASN A 168 -18.38 -23.71 -10.19
C ASN A 168 -18.31 -22.88 -8.91
N ASN A 169 -18.97 -21.72 -8.86
CA ASN A 169 -18.92 -20.76 -7.75
C ASN A 169 -17.48 -20.35 -7.41
N LEU A 170 -16.70 -19.99 -8.41
CA LEU A 170 -15.30 -19.59 -8.29
C LEU A 170 -15.09 -18.16 -8.78
N ILE A 171 -14.20 -17.41 -8.11
CA ILE A 171 -13.69 -16.14 -8.61
C ILE A 171 -12.19 -16.24 -8.84
N LYS A 172 -11.75 -15.59 -9.92
CA LYS A 172 -10.34 -15.42 -10.26
C LYS A 172 -9.92 -14.00 -9.93
N VAL A 173 -8.97 -13.84 -9.00
CA VAL A 173 -8.46 -12.54 -8.56
C VAL A 173 -6.97 -12.40 -8.82
N LEU A 174 -6.55 -11.17 -9.10
CA LEU A 174 -5.15 -10.82 -9.32
C LEU A 174 -4.57 -10.24 -8.03
N GLY A 175 -3.73 -11.03 -7.36
CA GLY A 175 -3.11 -10.67 -6.10
C GLY A 175 -1.80 -9.88 -6.23
N LYS A 176 -1.11 -9.70 -5.10
CA LYS A 176 0.19 -9.02 -5.04
C LYS A 176 1.22 -9.71 -5.94
N GLY A 177 1.94 -8.91 -6.74
CA GLY A 177 2.95 -9.43 -7.67
C GLY A 177 2.37 -10.07 -8.92
N ASN A 178 1.17 -9.65 -9.33
CA ASN A 178 0.47 -10.13 -10.53
C ASN A 178 0.18 -11.64 -10.50
N LYS A 179 0.05 -12.23 -9.29
CA LYS A 179 -0.25 -13.64 -9.13
C LYS A 179 -1.76 -13.84 -9.09
N GLU A 180 -2.25 -14.66 -10.01
CA GLU A 180 -3.65 -15.08 -10.02
C GLU A 180 -3.90 -16.13 -8.93
N ARG A 181 -5.08 -16.05 -8.31
CA ARG A 181 -5.61 -17.10 -7.45
C ARG A 181 -7.10 -17.27 -7.68
N ILE A 182 -7.54 -18.51 -7.54
CA ILE A 182 -8.94 -18.89 -7.66
C ILE A 182 -9.47 -19.12 -6.24
N ILE A 183 -10.64 -18.56 -5.94
CA ILE A 183 -11.24 -18.61 -4.61
C ILE A 183 -12.70 -19.05 -4.77
N PRO A 184 -13.14 -20.07 -4.04
CA PRO A 184 -14.55 -20.47 -4.00
C PRO A 184 -15.37 -19.47 -3.17
N PHE A 185 -16.66 -19.31 -3.53
CA PHE A 185 -17.64 -18.53 -2.77
C PHE A 185 -18.93 -19.32 -2.59
N GLY A 186 -19.64 -19.03 -1.49
CA GLY A 186 -20.86 -19.74 -1.13
C GLY A 186 -22.12 -19.22 -1.83
N ASP A 187 -23.24 -19.89 -1.61
CA ASP A 187 -24.52 -19.64 -2.28
C ASP A 187 -25.07 -18.23 -2.04
N ASN A 188 -24.92 -17.67 -0.84
CA ASN A 188 -25.36 -16.30 -0.54
C ASN A 188 -24.68 -15.27 -1.48
N ALA A 189 -23.36 -15.40 -1.67
CA ALA A 189 -22.61 -14.53 -2.58
C ALA A 189 -23.03 -14.78 -4.03
N LYS A 190 -23.28 -16.04 -4.42
CA LYS A 190 -23.82 -16.38 -5.75
C LYS A 190 -25.12 -15.68 -6.02
N ASP A 191 -26.12 -15.85 -5.15
CA ASP A 191 -27.45 -15.29 -5.31
C ASP A 191 -27.43 -13.75 -5.40
N ALA A 192 -26.56 -13.12 -4.58
CA ALA A 192 -26.37 -11.68 -4.61
C ALA A 192 -25.74 -11.20 -5.92
N ILE A 193 -24.72 -11.90 -6.43
CA ILE A 193 -24.04 -11.59 -7.69
C ILE A 193 -25.04 -11.77 -8.86
N ASP A 194 -25.76 -12.90 -8.91
CA ASP A 194 -26.73 -13.19 -9.95
C ASP A 194 -27.87 -12.15 -9.96
N THR A 195 -28.35 -11.76 -8.78
CA THR A 195 -29.35 -10.68 -8.63
C THR A 195 -28.87 -9.35 -9.19
N TYR A 196 -27.59 -9.00 -8.97
CA TYR A 196 -27.01 -7.78 -9.51
C TYR A 196 -26.79 -7.86 -11.04
N LEU A 197 -26.22 -8.96 -11.53
CA LEU A 197 -25.89 -9.12 -12.96
C LEU A 197 -27.11 -9.22 -13.85
N ASN A 198 -28.15 -9.92 -13.41
CA ASN A 198 -29.40 -10.04 -14.18
C ASN A 198 -30.05 -8.68 -14.46
N LEU A 199 -29.87 -7.69 -13.57
CA LEU A 199 -30.37 -6.33 -13.81
C LEU A 199 -29.42 -5.51 -14.69
N SER A 200 -28.12 -5.73 -14.59
CA SER A 200 -27.13 -5.02 -15.41
C SER A 200 -27.26 -5.40 -16.90
N LEU A 201 -27.64 -6.64 -17.19
CA LEU A 201 -27.83 -7.14 -18.57
C LEU A 201 -29.15 -6.67 -19.22
N ILE A 202 -30.15 -6.21 -18.43
CA ILE A 202 -31.42 -5.70 -18.97
C ILE A 202 -31.29 -4.24 -19.46
N HIS A 203 -30.22 -3.52 -19.03
CA HIS A 203 -30.01 -2.11 -19.34
C HIS A 203 -28.90 -1.85 -20.39
N ILE A 204 -28.38 -2.89 -21.03
CA ILE A 204 -27.55 -2.81 -22.23
C ILE A 204 -28.43 -3.13 -23.46
#